data_cf9365e4e782cd75ff3532771543bfb0
#
_entry.id   cf9365e4e782cd75ff3532771543bfb0
#
_cell.length_a   1.000
_cell.length_b   1.000
_cell.length_c   1.000
_cell.angle_alpha   90.00
_cell.angle_beta   90.00
_cell.angle_gamma   90.00
#
_symmetry.space_group_name_H-M   'P 1'
#
loop_
_entity.id
_entity.type
_entity.pdbx_description
1 polymer ?
#
loop_
_entity_poly.entity_id
_entity_poly.type
_entity_poly.pdbx_seq_one_letter_code
_entity_poly.pdbx_strand_id
1 'polypeptide(L)'
;NEFLPKNRLIVYTEGRNSPREEYRSNGRGNVQQMPIIVLVDEISASASEIFAGAMADYGRAVIVGDESTYGKGTVQIPRGLADYLPYFASQEGCGMIKVTVQKFYRINGASTQLKGVESDIVLPMSTAALPIGEAEMDYAMPYDEIAPAGHYVKNPHLARILPELRRRSAIRVAGDKDLQYSKWFIDYRRRVTEQNTDSLNKEVRRKEDAELRRIQRANDEERKPRYAAMAEQDARNFTIYRLTLDDVQADKLPIASKDDEDKYMESAEDPEEALEDDVDYPSNLDPILREALHIVRDMMDLR
;
A
#
# COMPACT_ATOMS: atom_id res chain seq x y z
N ASN A 1 -1.94 17.05 4.94
CA ASN A 1 -2.23 18.49 4.83
C ASN A 1 -1.62 19.17 3.60
N GLU A 2 -0.58 18.57 3.01
CA GLU A 2 0.09 19.12 1.82
C GLU A 2 -0.70 18.83 0.54
N PHE A 3 -1.55 17.82 0.54
CA PHE A 3 -2.24 17.29 -0.65
C PHE A 3 -3.64 17.89 -0.88
N LEU A 4 -4.26 18.41 0.18
CA LEU A 4 -5.62 18.99 0.13
C LEU A 4 -5.59 20.46 0.56
N PRO A 5 -6.46 21.30 -0.03
CA PRO A 5 -6.65 22.68 0.41
C PRO A 5 -7.09 22.74 1.88
N LYS A 6 -6.86 23.91 2.49
CA LYS A 6 -7.28 24.18 3.87
C LYS A 6 -8.79 23.97 4.05
N ASN A 7 -9.15 23.48 5.23
CA ASN A 7 -10.54 23.28 5.69
C ASN A 7 -11.34 22.21 4.92
N ARG A 8 -10.65 21.29 4.22
CA ARG A 8 -11.32 20.12 3.63
C ARG A 8 -11.53 19.06 4.70
N LEU A 9 -12.73 18.53 4.78
CA LEU A 9 -13.04 17.40 5.66
C LEU A 9 -12.25 16.18 5.19
N ILE A 10 -11.60 15.50 6.11
CA ILE A 10 -10.81 14.28 5.81
C ILE A 10 -11.57 13.04 6.22
N VAL A 11 -12.10 13.04 7.44
CA VAL A 11 -12.76 11.89 8.06
C VAL A 11 -13.70 12.36 9.18
N TYR A 12 -14.73 11.58 9.42
CA TYR A 12 -15.57 11.66 10.62
C TYR A 12 -15.17 10.56 11.60
N THR A 13 -15.31 10.82 12.89
CA THR A 13 -15.40 9.78 13.90
C THR A 13 -16.72 9.89 14.65
N GLU A 14 -17.32 8.75 14.97
CA GLU A 14 -18.58 8.68 15.73
C GLU A 14 -18.61 7.41 16.58
N GLY A 15 -19.09 7.50 17.80
CA GLY A 15 -19.22 6.36 18.70
C GLY A 15 -20.52 6.41 19.49
N ARG A 16 -20.89 5.29 20.09
CA ARG A 16 -22.11 5.18 20.88
C ARG A 16 -22.24 6.26 21.96
N ASN A 17 -21.13 6.59 22.61
CA ASN A 17 -21.03 7.54 23.71
C ASN A 17 -20.18 8.77 23.35
N SER A 18 -19.84 8.92 22.07
CA SER A 18 -19.01 10.02 21.57
C SER A 18 -19.73 10.67 20.41
N PRO A 19 -19.95 11.99 20.47
CA PRO A 19 -20.60 12.71 19.35
C PRO A 19 -19.75 12.60 18.10
N ARG A 20 -20.35 12.91 16.94
CA ARG A 20 -19.62 13.02 15.68
C ARG A 20 -18.59 14.13 15.77
N GLU A 21 -17.37 13.80 15.42
CA GLU A 21 -16.26 14.74 15.30
C GLU A 21 -15.77 14.79 13.86
N GLU A 22 -15.36 15.97 13.41
CA GLU A 22 -14.87 16.23 12.07
C GLU A 22 -13.39 16.56 12.10
N TYR A 23 -12.60 15.83 11.31
CA TYR A 23 -11.18 16.11 11.12
C TYR A 23 -10.95 16.76 9.78
N ARG A 24 -10.43 17.98 9.80
CA ARG A 24 -10.25 18.81 8.60
C ARG A 24 -8.79 19.10 8.34
N SER A 25 -8.45 19.27 7.04
CA SER A 25 -7.11 19.70 6.65
C SER A 25 -6.85 21.12 7.14
N ASN A 26 -5.66 21.34 7.70
CA ASN A 26 -5.13 22.67 8.00
C ASN A 26 -4.16 23.17 6.91
N GLY A 27 -4.11 22.47 5.80
CA GLY A 27 -3.08 22.36 4.81
C GLY A 27 -2.59 23.61 4.16
N ARG A 28 -1.32 23.52 3.80
CA ARG A 28 -0.61 24.51 3.00
C ARG A 28 -0.74 24.22 1.50
N GLY A 29 -1.03 22.95 1.13
CA GLY A 29 -1.35 22.55 -0.22
C GLY A 29 -0.22 22.67 -1.23
N ASN A 30 1.02 22.47 -0.81
CA ASN A 30 2.20 22.69 -1.65
C ASN A 30 2.25 21.79 -2.90
N VAL A 31 1.63 20.61 -2.84
CA VAL A 31 1.63 19.62 -3.94
C VAL A 31 0.25 19.44 -4.59
N GLN A 32 -0.64 20.42 -4.45
CA GLN A 32 -2.03 20.31 -4.93
C GLN A 32 -2.17 20.08 -6.44
N GLN A 33 -1.24 20.53 -7.24
CA GLN A 33 -1.31 20.42 -8.70
C GLN A 33 -0.52 19.25 -9.28
N MET A 34 0.26 18.56 -8.47
CA MET A 34 1.04 17.40 -8.93
C MET A 34 0.14 16.17 -9.13
N PRO A 35 0.39 15.31 -10.14
CA PRO A 35 -0.24 14.01 -10.20
C PRO A 35 0.17 13.20 -8.98
N ILE A 36 -0.77 12.46 -8.40
CA ILE A 36 -0.51 11.62 -7.23
C ILE A 36 -1.10 10.24 -7.48
N ILE A 37 -0.31 9.23 -7.14
CA ILE A 37 -0.73 7.85 -6.95
C ILE A 37 -0.59 7.52 -5.48
N VAL A 38 -1.53 6.79 -4.95
CA VAL A 38 -1.44 6.17 -3.62
C VAL A 38 -1.37 4.67 -3.83
N LEU A 39 -0.23 4.08 -3.50
CA LEU A 39 -0.06 2.63 -3.51
C LEU A 39 -0.66 2.07 -2.22
N VAL A 40 -1.48 1.05 -2.37
CA VAL A 40 -2.15 0.36 -1.25
C VAL A 40 -2.09 -1.15 -1.44
N ASP A 41 -2.14 -1.86 -0.34
CA ASP A 41 -2.22 -3.31 -0.29
C ASP A 41 -3.22 -3.76 0.80
N GLU A 42 -3.48 -5.06 0.90
CA GLU A 42 -4.37 -5.63 1.91
C GLU A 42 -3.87 -5.45 3.36
N ILE A 43 -2.60 -5.04 3.56
CA ILE A 43 -2.03 -4.74 4.89
C ILE A 43 -2.25 -3.27 5.25
N SER A 44 -2.50 -2.42 4.28
CA SER A 44 -2.75 -0.99 4.47
C SER A 44 -4.03 -0.78 5.28
N ALA A 45 -3.89 -0.33 6.55
CA ALA A 45 -4.99 -0.29 7.50
C ALA A 45 -5.15 1.07 8.19
N SER A 46 -6.36 1.33 8.73
CA SER A 46 -6.65 2.42 9.67
C SER A 46 -6.29 3.82 9.12
N ALA A 47 -5.23 4.48 9.63
CA ALA A 47 -4.82 5.82 9.19
C ALA A 47 -4.45 5.85 7.70
N SER A 48 -3.86 4.78 7.15
CA SER A 48 -3.58 4.64 5.72
C SER A 48 -4.87 4.62 4.91
N GLU A 49 -5.91 3.98 5.42
CA GLU A 49 -7.24 3.94 4.78
C GLU A 49 -7.95 5.29 4.84
N ILE A 50 -7.78 6.04 5.94
CA ILE A 50 -8.27 7.42 6.04
C ILE A 50 -7.60 8.29 4.97
N PHE A 51 -6.30 8.16 4.80
CA PHE A 51 -5.56 8.91 3.79
C PHE A 51 -5.98 8.52 2.37
N ALA A 52 -5.94 7.23 2.03
CA ALA A 52 -6.31 6.72 0.71
C ALA A 52 -7.77 7.08 0.37
N GLY A 53 -8.69 6.88 1.33
CA GLY A 53 -10.10 7.22 1.18
C GLY A 53 -10.33 8.70 0.92
N ALA A 54 -9.67 9.59 1.66
CA ALA A 54 -9.79 11.03 1.43
C ALA A 54 -9.26 11.42 0.04
N MET A 55 -8.13 10.85 -0.40
CA MET A 55 -7.57 11.11 -1.74
C MET A 55 -8.51 10.62 -2.85
N ALA A 56 -9.10 9.44 -2.70
CA ALA A 56 -10.06 8.86 -3.64
C ALA A 56 -11.36 9.68 -3.73
N ASP A 57 -11.92 10.05 -2.57
CA ASP A 57 -13.20 10.75 -2.50
C ASP A 57 -13.13 12.15 -3.10
N TYR A 58 -12.03 12.86 -2.91
CA TYR A 58 -11.80 14.15 -3.56
C TYR A 58 -11.35 14.02 -5.03
N GLY A 59 -11.06 12.83 -5.53
CA GLY A 59 -10.47 12.65 -6.85
C GLY A 59 -9.10 13.35 -6.92
N ARG A 60 -8.32 13.25 -5.83
CA ARG A 60 -7.01 13.91 -5.71
C ARG A 60 -5.88 13.01 -6.15
N ALA A 61 -6.03 11.72 -5.96
CA ALA A 61 -5.07 10.70 -6.35
C ALA A 61 -5.76 9.50 -7.02
N VAL A 62 -5.02 8.76 -7.82
CA VAL A 62 -5.39 7.43 -8.30
C VAL A 62 -4.91 6.42 -7.26
N ILE A 63 -5.80 5.55 -6.81
CA ILE A 63 -5.47 4.48 -5.87
C ILE A 63 -5.06 3.25 -6.67
N VAL A 64 -3.89 2.70 -6.39
CA VAL A 64 -3.28 1.62 -7.16
C VAL A 64 -2.75 0.54 -6.22
N GLY A 65 -2.97 -0.72 -6.52
CA GLY A 65 -2.45 -1.83 -5.71
C GLY A 65 -3.37 -3.03 -5.66
N ASP A 66 -3.55 -3.65 -4.48
CA ASP A 66 -4.51 -4.73 -4.27
C ASP A 66 -5.94 -4.28 -4.52
N GLU A 67 -6.88 -5.21 -4.61
CA GLU A 67 -8.30 -4.91 -4.86
C GLU A 67 -8.85 -3.91 -3.84
N SER A 68 -8.46 -4.06 -2.57
CA SER A 68 -8.82 -3.16 -1.47
C SER A 68 -7.74 -3.13 -0.38
N THR A 69 -7.87 -2.18 0.53
CA THR A 69 -7.08 -2.13 1.78
C THR A 69 -7.68 -3.05 2.83
N TYR A 70 -7.08 -3.12 4.02
CA TYR A 70 -7.39 -4.05 5.11
C TYR A 70 -8.86 -4.05 5.57
N GLY A 71 -9.53 -2.92 5.54
CA GLY A 71 -10.93 -2.81 5.97
C GLY A 71 -11.13 -2.49 7.45
N LYS A 72 -10.16 -1.84 8.13
CA LYS A 72 -10.31 -1.45 9.53
C LYS A 72 -10.92 -0.07 9.67
N GLY A 73 -12.21 -0.03 10.01
CA GLY A 73 -12.99 1.19 10.23
C GLY A 73 -13.17 1.59 11.70
N THR A 74 -12.45 0.96 12.63
CA THR A 74 -12.63 1.16 14.08
C THR A 74 -11.50 1.97 14.70
N VAL A 75 -11.86 2.79 15.71
CA VAL A 75 -10.93 3.49 16.59
C VAL A 75 -10.84 2.72 17.90
N GLN A 76 -9.65 2.28 18.25
CA GLN A 76 -9.37 1.50 19.44
C GLN A 76 -8.41 2.27 20.34
N ILE A 77 -8.68 2.23 21.66
CA ILE A 77 -7.80 2.79 22.68
C ILE A 77 -7.38 1.71 23.68
N PRO A 78 -6.09 1.68 24.07
CA PRO A 78 -5.64 0.83 25.15
C PRO A 78 -6.14 1.39 26.48
N ARG A 79 -6.63 0.51 27.35
CA ARG A 79 -7.05 0.81 28.72
C ARG A 79 -6.38 -0.14 29.71
N GLY A 80 -5.80 0.38 30.76
CA GLY A 80 -5.26 -0.42 31.83
C GLY A 80 -6.37 -1.16 32.59
N LEU A 81 -6.21 -2.45 32.84
CA LEU A 81 -7.18 -3.19 33.65
C LEU A 81 -7.24 -2.64 35.08
N ALA A 82 -6.14 -2.11 35.61
CA ALA A 82 -6.10 -1.46 36.90
C ALA A 82 -7.06 -0.26 36.99
N ASP A 83 -7.35 0.45 35.89
CA ASP A 83 -8.26 1.60 35.88
C ASP A 83 -9.72 1.19 36.17
N TYR A 84 -10.07 -0.06 35.88
CA TYR A 84 -11.43 -0.60 36.03
C TYR A 84 -11.58 -1.55 37.20
N LEU A 85 -10.49 -2.10 37.69
CA LEU A 85 -10.44 -3.07 38.77
C LEU A 85 -9.57 -2.55 39.91
N PRO A 86 -10.07 -1.70 40.79
CA PRO A 86 -9.31 -1.04 41.85
C PRO A 86 -8.55 -2.03 42.76
N TYR A 87 -9.06 -3.24 42.93
CA TYR A 87 -8.42 -4.32 43.69
C TYR A 87 -7.04 -4.71 43.11
N PHE A 88 -6.84 -4.53 41.81
CA PHE A 88 -5.59 -4.84 41.11
C PHE A 88 -4.73 -3.60 40.83
N ALA A 89 -5.20 -2.40 41.21
CA ALA A 89 -4.51 -1.15 40.93
C ALA A 89 -3.09 -1.05 41.54
N SER A 90 -2.83 -1.83 42.58
CA SER A 90 -1.51 -1.90 43.25
C SER A 90 -0.58 -2.97 42.67
N GLN A 91 -1.04 -3.77 41.70
CA GLN A 91 -0.24 -4.83 41.11
C GLN A 91 0.37 -4.36 39.78
N GLU A 92 1.69 -4.29 39.71
CA GLU A 92 2.40 -4.10 38.44
C GLU A 92 2.09 -5.27 37.51
N GLY A 93 1.74 -4.96 36.24
CA GLY A 93 1.52 -5.98 35.21
C GLY A 93 0.10 -6.53 35.11
N CYS A 94 -0.93 -5.85 35.64
CA CYS A 94 -2.34 -6.25 35.46
C CYS A 94 -2.79 -6.39 34.00
N GLY A 95 -1.98 -5.90 33.06
CA GLY A 95 -2.30 -5.95 31.63
C GLY A 95 -3.18 -4.79 31.15
N MET A 96 -3.42 -4.80 29.84
CA MET A 96 -4.21 -3.79 29.15
C MET A 96 -5.23 -4.47 28.24
N ILE A 97 -6.39 -3.83 28.06
CA ILE A 97 -7.36 -4.21 27.03
C ILE A 97 -7.38 -3.12 25.95
N LYS A 98 -7.54 -3.53 24.71
CA LYS A 98 -7.75 -2.63 23.57
C LYS A 98 -9.24 -2.59 23.28
N VAL A 99 -9.87 -1.45 23.53
CA VAL A 99 -11.32 -1.28 23.45
C VAL A 99 -11.67 -0.44 22.23
N THR A 100 -12.61 -0.92 21.40
CA THR A 100 -13.21 -0.12 20.33
C THR A 100 -14.16 0.91 20.93
N VAL A 101 -13.96 2.18 20.64
CA VAL A 101 -14.72 3.30 21.20
C VAL A 101 -15.50 4.09 20.16
N GLN A 102 -15.03 4.11 18.91
CA GLN A 102 -15.63 4.83 17.79
C GLN A 102 -15.41 4.06 16.50
N LYS A 103 -16.17 4.41 15.46
CA LYS A 103 -15.85 4.12 14.07
C LYS A 103 -15.45 5.40 13.36
N PHE A 104 -14.72 5.27 12.26
CA PHE A 104 -14.49 6.39 11.37
C PHE A 104 -15.19 6.17 10.02
N TYR A 105 -15.56 7.28 9.40
CA TYR A 105 -16.31 7.30 8.16
C TYR A 105 -15.67 8.27 7.18
N ARG A 106 -15.67 7.89 5.94
CA ARG A 106 -15.23 8.70 4.81
C ARG A 106 -16.17 9.88 4.59
N ILE A 107 -15.75 10.87 3.84
CA ILE A 107 -16.58 12.05 3.52
C ILE A 107 -17.85 11.71 2.72
N ASN A 108 -17.84 10.58 2.00
CA ASN A 108 -19.01 10.04 1.30
C ASN A 108 -19.99 9.29 2.23
N GLY A 109 -19.68 9.18 3.52
CA GLY A 109 -20.48 8.51 4.53
C GLY A 109 -20.18 7.02 4.72
N ALA A 110 -19.42 6.40 3.84
CA ALA A 110 -19.08 5.00 3.93
C ALA A 110 -18.02 4.75 5.03
N SER A 111 -18.17 3.65 5.76
CA SER A 111 -17.09 3.12 6.60
C SER A 111 -16.06 2.38 5.74
N THR A 112 -14.80 2.28 6.20
CA THR A 112 -13.85 1.31 5.63
C THR A 112 -14.00 -0.08 6.24
N GLN A 113 -14.80 -0.23 7.31
CA GLN A 113 -14.98 -1.50 8.01
C GLN A 113 -15.39 -2.62 7.07
N LEU A 114 -14.64 -3.72 7.06
CA LEU A 114 -14.78 -4.91 6.21
C LEU A 114 -14.54 -4.72 4.70
N LYS A 115 -14.63 -3.49 4.18
CA LYS A 115 -14.54 -3.23 2.73
C LYS A 115 -13.23 -2.56 2.31
N GLY A 116 -12.59 -1.85 3.24
CA GLY A 116 -11.41 -1.06 2.89
C GLY A 116 -11.68 0.11 1.95
N VAL A 117 -10.62 0.52 1.28
CA VAL A 117 -10.63 1.47 0.16
C VAL A 117 -10.28 0.72 -1.12
N GLU A 118 -11.18 0.68 -2.07
CA GLU A 118 -10.99 0.01 -3.35
C GLU A 118 -9.96 0.73 -4.22
N SER A 119 -9.12 -0.04 -4.92
CA SER A 119 -8.16 0.49 -5.88
C SER A 119 -8.83 0.91 -7.19
N ASP A 120 -8.41 2.03 -7.72
CA ASP A 120 -8.78 2.47 -9.07
C ASP A 120 -8.15 1.61 -10.16
N ILE A 121 -6.91 1.15 -9.93
CA ILE A 121 -6.16 0.24 -10.81
C ILE A 121 -5.59 -0.88 -9.95
N VAL A 122 -6.04 -2.10 -10.21
CA VAL A 122 -5.57 -3.29 -9.48
C VAL A 122 -4.31 -3.84 -10.14
N LEU A 123 -3.29 -4.10 -9.32
CA LEU A 123 -2.04 -4.74 -9.70
C LEU A 123 -1.86 -6.05 -8.92
N PRO A 124 -1.11 -7.03 -9.46
CA PRO A 124 -0.90 -8.30 -8.79
C PRO A 124 0.13 -8.19 -7.65
N MET A 125 -0.33 -7.73 -6.49
CA MET A 125 0.46 -7.62 -5.26
C MET A 125 0.60 -8.98 -4.57
N SER A 126 1.74 -9.25 -3.96
CA SER A 126 1.98 -10.53 -3.24
C SER A 126 1.06 -10.72 -2.04
N THR A 127 0.58 -9.66 -1.45
CA THR A 127 -0.38 -9.61 -0.33
C THR A 127 -1.75 -10.20 -0.69
N ALA A 128 -2.20 -10.07 -1.93
CA ALA A 128 -3.46 -10.62 -2.43
C ALA A 128 -3.62 -12.16 -2.30
N ALA A 129 -2.54 -12.87 -1.96
CA ALA A 129 -2.56 -14.31 -1.73
C ALA A 129 -2.76 -14.70 -0.26
N LEU A 130 -2.82 -13.74 0.64
CA LEU A 130 -2.87 -13.96 2.08
C LEU A 130 -4.31 -13.78 2.60
N PRO A 131 -4.78 -14.59 3.55
CA PRO A 131 -6.06 -14.36 4.20
C PRO A 131 -5.92 -13.22 5.23
N ILE A 132 -5.77 -12.00 4.73
CA ILE A 132 -5.59 -10.78 5.52
C ILE A 132 -6.80 -9.88 5.33
N GLY A 133 -7.21 -9.21 6.39
CA GLY A 133 -8.29 -8.24 6.35
C GLY A 133 -9.15 -8.27 7.60
N GLU A 134 -9.87 -7.21 7.85
CA GLU A 134 -10.82 -7.16 8.98
C GLU A 134 -11.96 -8.19 8.80
N ALA A 135 -12.28 -8.54 7.56
CA ALA A 135 -13.30 -9.53 7.24
C ALA A 135 -12.91 -10.96 7.66
N GLU A 136 -11.60 -11.25 7.77
CA GLU A 136 -11.06 -12.53 8.21
C GLU A 136 -11.01 -12.67 9.74
N MET A 137 -11.30 -11.59 10.47
CA MET A 137 -11.27 -11.63 11.94
C MET A 137 -12.55 -12.17 12.53
N ASP A 138 -12.40 -13.07 13.51
CA ASP A 138 -13.52 -13.47 14.36
C ASP A 138 -14.14 -12.25 15.05
N TYR A 139 -15.47 -12.13 15.01
CA TYR A 139 -16.22 -11.07 15.69
C TYR A 139 -15.91 -9.66 15.18
N ALA A 140 -15.47 -9.49 13.93
CA ALA A 140 -15.33 -8.18 13.32
C ALA A 140 -16.64 -7.38 13.43
N MET A 141 -16.53 -6.09 13.68
CA MET A 141 -17.72 -5.23 13.73
C MET A 141 -18.36 -5.13 12.34
N PRO A 142 -19.69 -5.11 12.25
CA PRO A 142 -20.37 -5.01 10.96
C PRO A 142 -20.10 -3.67 10.27
N TYR A 143 -20.13 -3.71 8.95
CA TYR A 143 -20.14 -2.51 8.10
C TYR A 143 -21.39 -1.68 8.35
N ASP A 144 -21.24 -0.37 8.30
CA ASP A 144 -22.34 0.60 8.29
C ASP A 144 -21.97 1.88 7.55
N GLU A 145 -22.94 2.75 7.37
CA GLU A 145 -22.82 4.03 6.67
C GLU A 145 -23.53 5.12 7.44
N ILE A 146 -23.05 6.35 7.30
CA ILE A 146 -23.69 7.56 7.81
C ILE A 146 -24.03 8.50 6.65
N ALA A 147 -24.80 9.53 6.92
CA ALA A 147 -25.07 10.56 5.90
C ALA A 147 -23.74 11.20 5.42
N PRO A 148 -23.54 11.32 4.09
CA PRO A 148 -22.34 11.94 3.55
C PRO A 148 -22.21 13.40 3.95
N ALA A 149 -20.99 13.95 3.83
CA ALA A 149 -20.73 15.36 4.05
C ALA A 149 -21.54 16.21 3.07
N GLY A 150 -22.26 17.21 3.60
CA GLY A 150 -23.18 18.00 2.79
C GLY A 150 -22.57 18.80 1.64
N HIS A 151 -21.27 19.06 1.68
CA HIS A 151 -20.57 19.91 0.70
C HIS A 151 -19.13 19.43 0.42
N TYR A 152 -18.98 18.38 -0.38
CA TYR A 152 -17.70 18.10 -0.98
C TYR A 152 -17.84 17.97 -2.51
N VAL A 153 -16.84 18.42 -3.23
CA VAL A 153 -16.81 18.33 -4.69
C VAL A 153 -15.64 17.44 -5.08
N LYS A 154 -15.96 16.30 -5.70
CA LYS A 154 -14.95 15.43 -6.30
C LYS A 154 -14.41 16.09 -7.56
N ASN A 155 -13.08 16.11 -7.71
CA ASN A 155 -12.46 16.59 -8.95
C ASN A 155 -12.82 15.64 -10.10
N PRO A 156 -13.52 16.12 -11.16
CA PRO A 156 -13.95 15.26 -12.26
C PRO A 156 -12.83 14.85 -13.20
N HIS A 157 -11.66 15.48 -13.10
CA HIS A 157 -10.55 15.24 -14.03
C HIS A 157 -10.08 13.79 -13.97
N LEU A 158 -9.81 13.25 -12.78
CA LEU A 158 -9.39 11.85 -12.63
C LEU A 158 -10.44 10.88 -13.14
N ALA A 159 -11.72 11.11 -12.84
CA ALA A 159 -12.81 10.26 -13.33
C ALA A 159 -12.85 10.20 -14.86
N ARG A 160 -12.49 11.29 -15.54
CA ARG A 160 -12.45 11.36 -17.01
C ARG A 160 -11.30 10.57 -17.63
N ILE A 161 -10.11 10.62 -17.03
CA ILE A 161 -8.91 9.96 -17.58
C ILE A 161 -8.74 8.51 -17.09
N LEU A 162 -9.39 8.13 -15.99
CA LEU A 162 -9.24 6.82 -15.36
C LEU A 162 -9.50 5.62 -16.30
N PRO A 163 -10.52 5.62 -17.18
CA PRO A 163 -10.72 4.52 -18.13
C PRO A 163 -9.50 4.30 -19.05
N GLU A 164 -8.87 5.38 -19.50
CA GLU A 164 -7.68 5.29 -20.34
C GLU A 164 -6.45 4.87 -19.55
N LEU A 165 -6.28 5.33 -18.32
CA LEU A 165 -5.22 4.86 -17.42
C LEU A 165 -5.33 3.35 -17.19
N ARG A 166 -6.53 2.86 -16.88
CA ARG A 166 -6.81 1.42 -16.73
C ARG A 166 -6.45 0.62 -17.97
N ARG A 167 -6.84 1.12 -19.14
CA ARG A 167 -6.56 0.46 -20.42
C ARG A 167 -5.06 0.37 -20.70
N ARG A 168 -4.32 1.46 -20.50
CA ARG A 168 -2.87 1.50 -20.71
C ARG A 168 -2.14 0.60 -19.72
N SER A 169 -2.50 0.66 -18.45
CA SER A 169 -1.95 -0.21 -17.41
C SER A 169 -2.20 -1.68 -17.70
N ALA A 170 -3.43 -2.06 -18.05
CA ALA A 170 -3.77 -3.44 -18.38
C ALA A 170 -2.92 -4.02 -19.54
N ILE A 171 -2.62 -3.21 -20.56
CA ILE A 171 -1.76 -3.62 -21.67
C ILE A 171 -0.32 -3.87 -21.19
N ARG A 172 0.24 -2.98 -20.36
CA ARG A 172 1.59 -3.14 -19.82
C ARG A 172 1.67 -4.34 -18.88
N VAL A 173 0.74 -4.47 -17.94
CA VAL A 173 0.64 -5.60 -17.01
C VAL A 173 0.57 -6.93 -17.77
N ALA A 174 -0.21 -7.01 -18.86
CA ALA A 174 -0.31 -8.21 -19.67
C ALA A 174 1.01 -8.57 -20.40
N GLY A 175 1.82 -7.56 -20.73
CA GLY A 175 3.11 -7.74 -21.41
C GLY A 175 4.31 -7.86 -20.47
N ASP A 176 4.17 -7.51 -19.21
CA ASP A 176 5.26 -7.51 -18.23
C ASP A 176 5.42 -8.90 -17.59
N LYS A 177 6.59 -9.52 -17.77
CA LYS A 177 6.85 -10.86 -17.29
C LYS A 177 6.92 -10.97 -15.77
N ASP A 178 7.39 -9.91 -15.08
CA ASP A 178 7.46 -9.90 -13.62
C ASP A 178 6.06 -9.86 -13.03
N LEU A 179 5.18 -9.00 -13.56
CA LEU A 179 3.79 -8.92 -13.12
C LEU A 179 2.99 -10.19 -13.47
N GLN A 180 3.31 -10.84 -14.60
CA GLN A 180 2.73 -12.16 -14.93
C GLN A 180 3.23 -13.26 -13.98
N TYR A 181 4.50 -13.23 -13.57
CA TYR A 181 5.03 -14.14 -12.56
C TYR A 181 4.36 -13.89 -11.19
N SER A 182 4.23 -12.63 -10.77
CA SER A 182 3.51 -12.27 -9.54
C SER A 182 2.08 -12.82 -9.54
N LYS A 183 1.36 -12.64 -10.64
CA LYS A 183 0.01 -13.21 -10.81
C LYS A 183 -0.02 -14.73 -10.67
N TRP A 184 0.90 -15.42 -11.35
CA TRP A 184 1.04 -16.88 -11.22
C TRP A 184 1.31 -17.29 -9.77
N PHE A 185 2.20 -16.57 -9.07
CA PHE A 185 2.54 -16.85 -7.67
C PHE A 185 1.35 -16.64 -6.72
N ILE A 186 0.56 -15.58 -6.92
CA ILE A 186 -0.68 -15.33 -6.19
C ILE A 186 -1.67 -16.49 -6.39
N ASP A 187 -1.90 -16.91 -7.63
CA ASP A 187 -2.80 -18.00 -7.96
C ASP A 187 -2.32 -19.34 -7.37
N TYR A 188 -1.00 -19.55 -7.33
CA TYR A 188 -0.40 -20.70 -6.68
C TYR A 188 -0.66 -20.69 -5.16
N ARG A 189 -0.39 -19.57 -4.51
CA ARG A 189 -0.58 -19.39 -3.05
C ARG A 189 -2.04 -19.54 -2.66
N ARG A 190 -2.97 -18.94 -3.40
CA ARG A 190 -4.42 -19.10 -3.16
C ARG A 190 -4.83 -20.56 -3.20
N ARG A 191 -4.40 -21.32 -4.21
CA ARG A 191 -4.70 -22.74 -4.30
C ARG A 191 -4.17 -23.55 -3.10
N VAL A 192 -2.95 -23.27 -2.66
CA VAL A 192 -2.36 -23.94 -1.49
C VAL A 192 -3.16 -23.60 -0.23
N THR A 193 -3.55 -22.34 -0.04
CA THR A 193 -4.35 -21.90 1.11
C THR A 193 -5.75 -22.52 1.09
N GLU A 194 -6.43 -22.56 -0.07
CA GLU A 194 -7.76 -23.17 -0.22
C GLU A 194 -7.76 -24.69 0.03
N GLN A 195 -6.69 -25.37 -0.36
CA GLN A 195 -6.54 -26.80 -0.07
C GLN A 195 -6.46 -27.07 1.44
N ASN A 196 -5.91 -26.12 2.21
CA ASN A 196 -5.79 -26.15 3.68
C ASN A 196 -5.27 -27.50 4.22
N THR A 197 -4.43 -28.20 3.45
CA THR A 197 -3.87 -29.50 3.79
C THR A 197 -2.46 -29.61 3.24
N ASP A 198 -1.55 -30.11 4.09
CA ASP A 198 -0.19 -30.46 3.73
C ASP A 198 0.02 -31.96 3.78
N SER A 199 0.78 -32.51 2.86
CA SER A 199 1.17 -33.90 2.91
C SER A 199 2.14 -34.15 4.07
N LEU A 200 1.86 -35.13 4.91
CA LEU A 200 2.78 -35.61 5.92
C LEU A 200 3.91 -36.49 5.32
N ASN A 201 3.80 -36.86 4.04
CA ASN A 201 4.82 -37.62 3.34
C ASN A 201 5.99 -36.72 2.95
N LYS A 202 7.15 -36.96 3.55
CA LYS A 202 8.39 -36.19 3.33
C LYS A 202 8.83 -36.14 1.85
N GLU A 203 8.65 -37.22 1.11
CA GLU A 203 9.06 -37.29 -0.30
C GLU A 203 8.12 -36.46 -1.20
N VAL A 204 6.83 -36.40 -0.86
CA VAL A 204 5.87 -35.53 -1.56
C VAL A 204 6.24 -34.07 -1.34
N ARG A 205 6.42 -33.64 -0.09
CA ARG A 205 6.83 -32.25 0.24
C ARG A 205 8.14 -31.84 -0.43
N ARG A 206 9.14 -32.72 -0.40
CA ARG A 206 10.43 -32.44 -1.08
C ARG A 206 10.28 -32.23 -2.58
N LYS A 207 9.38 -32.97 -3.24
CA LYS A 207 9.10 -32.79 -4.66
C LYS A 207 8.41 -31.45 -4.94
N GLU A 208 7.42 -31.11 -4.12
CA GLU A 208 6.71 -29.83 -4.23
C GLU A 208 7.64 -28.65 -4.01
N ASP A 209 8.47 -28.68 -2.96
CA ASP A 209 9.49 -27.67 -2.70
C ASP A 209 10.53 -27.56 -3.83
N ALA A 210 10.97 -28.70 -4.36
CA ALA A 210 11.95 -28.72 -5.45
C ALA A 210 11.38 -28.11 -6.73
N GLU A 211 10.10 -28.39 -7.02
CA GLU A 211 9.45 -27.83 -8.20
C GLU A 211 9.24 -26.31 -8.06
N LEU A 212 8.79 -25.84 -6.90
CA LEU A 212 8.67 -24.40 -6.63
C LEU A 212 9.99 -23.68 -6.79
N ARG A 213 11.07 -24.20 -6.16
CA ARG A 213 12.42 -23.64 -6.29
C ARG A 213 12.93 -23.67 -7.75
N ARG A 214 12.59 -24.70 -8.52
CA ARG A 214 12.93 -24.77 -9.93
C ARG A 214 12.30 -23.64 -10.74
N ILE A 215 11.01 -23.36 -10.48
CA ILE A 215 10.27 -22.27 -11.14
C ILE A 215 10.84 -20.90 -10.74
N GLN A 216 11.12 -20.69 -9.45
CA GLN A 216 11.72 -19.46 -8.95
C GLN A 216 13.09 -19.20 -9.62
N ARG A 217 14.01 -20.20 -9.60
CA ARG A 217 15.33 -20.07 -10.23
C ARG A 217 15.25 -19.76 -11.71
N ALA A 218 14.33 -20.44 -12.43
CA ALA A 218 14.16 -20.19 -13.87
C ALA A 218 13.69 -18.76 -14.14
N ASN A 219 12.81 -18.20 -13.27
CA ASN A 219 12.40 -16.81 -13.34
C ASN A 219 13.56 -15.85 -13.07
N ASP A 220 14.37 -16.11 -12.04
CA ASP A 220 15.50 -15.25 -11.67
C ASP A 220 16.60 -15.25 -12.73
N GLU A 221 16.91 -16.42 -13.31
CA GLU A 221 17.85 -16.52 -14.42
C GLU A 221 17.39 -15.77 -15.67
N GLU A 222 16.08 -15.74 -15.94
CA GLU A 222 15.51 -15.01 -17.05
C GLU A 222 15.42 -13.51 -16.78
N ARG A 223 15.21 -13.09 -15.53
CA ARG A 223 15.16 -11.68 -15.10
C ARG A 223 16.50 -10.98 -15.34
N LYS A 224 17.62 -11.57 -14.93
CA LYS A 224 18.96 -10.95 -14.94
C LYS A 224 19.32 -10.28 -16.27
N PRO A 225 19.34 -10.97 -17.43
CA PRO A 225 19.69 -10.33 -18.70
C PRO A 225 18.67 -9.29 -19.16
N ARG A 226 17.40 -9.46 -18.82
CA ARG A 226 16.36 -8.51 -19.14
C ARG A 226 16.54 -7.21 -18.36
N TYR A 227 16.84 -7.29 -17.08
CA TYR A 227 17.10 -6.12 -16.23
C TYR A 227 18.36 -5.38 -16.67
N ALA A 228 19.42 -6.06 -17.03
CA ALA A 228 20.62 -5.41 -17.57
C ALA A 228 20.32 -4.57 -18.82
N ALA A 229 19.51 -5.12 -19.73
CA ALA A 229 19.11 -4.37 -20.95
C ALA A 229 18.17 -3.19 -20.62
N MET A 230 17.28 -3.35 -19.64
CA MET A 230 16.40 -2.26 -19.19
C MET A 230 17.19 -1.17 -18.48
N ALA A 231 18.18 -1.50 -17.66
CA ALA A 231 19.04 -0.54 -16.95
C ALA A 231 19.81 0.36 -17.93
N GLU A 232 20.30 -0.18 -19.03
CA GLU A 232 20.94 0.64 -20.08
C GLU A 232 19.96 1.64 -20.71
N GLN A 233 18.72 1.25 -20.91
CA GLN A 233 17.69 2.13 -21.45
C GLN A 233 17.29 3.20 -20.45
N ASP A 234 17.09 2.83 -19.20
CA ASP A 234 16.66 3.74 -18.15
C ASP A 234 17.74 4.76 -17.83
N ALA A 235 19.01 4.38 -17.85
CA ALA A 235 20.15 5.30 -17.68
C ALA A 235 20.16 6.47 -18.68
N ARG A 236 19.52 6.30 -19.84
CA ARG A 236 19.37 7.36 -20.85
C ARG A 236 18.16 8.26 -20.63
N ASN A 237 17.16 7.76 -19.90
CA ASN A 237 15.83 8.40 -19.78
C ASN A 237 15.60 9.03 -18.41
N PHE A 238 16.31 8.58 -17.37
CA PHE A 238 16.06 8.99 -15.99
C PHE A 238 17.33 9.46 -15.30
N THR A 239 17.17 10.43 -14.42
CA THR A 239 18.18 10.81 -13.43
C THR A 239 17.64 10.48 -12.06
N ILE A 240 18.32 9.58 -11.34
CA ILE A 240 17.92 9.15 -10.00
C ILE A 240 18.68 10.00 -8.98
N TYR A 241 17.94 10.50 -7.98
CA TYR A 241 18.48 11.21 -6.84
C TYR A 241 18.25 10.37 -5.60
N ARG A 242 19.31 10.11 -4.84
CA ARG A 242 19.21 9.48 -3.52
C ARG A 242 19.30 10.58 -2.47
N LEU A 243 18.26 10.69 -1.63
CA LEU A 243 18.17 11.72 -0.59
C LEU A 243 18.25 11.08 0.79
N THR A 244 19.13 11.61 1.61
CA THR A 244 19.20 11.30 3.04
C THR A 244 18.64 12.48 3.86
N LEU A 245 18.46 12.29 5.16
CA LEU A 245 18.02 13.37 6.05
C LEU A 245 19.03 14.53 6.07
N ASP A 246 20.31 14.25 5.84
CA ASP A 246 21.37 15.27 5.80
C ASP A 246 21.29 16.12 4.53
N ASP A 247 20.72 15.59 3.45
CA ASP A 247 20.57 16.27 2.17
C ASP A 247 19.39 17.25 2.12
N VAL A 248 18.51 17.23 3.14
CA VAL A 248 17.28 18.08 3.17
C VAL A 248 17.61 19.57 3.08
N GLN A 249 18.80 19.99 3.52
CA GLN A 249 19.26 21.38 3.48
C GLN A 249 20.27 21.66 2.36
N ALA A 250 20.55 20.68 1.51
CA ALA A 250 21.51 20.84 0.42
C ALA A 250 20.95 21.73 -0.70
N ASP A 251 21.78 22.64 -1.22
CA ASP A 251 21.41 23.50 -2.35
C ASP A 251 21.19 22.73 -3.66
N LYS A 252 21.74 21.52 -3.76
CA LYS A 252 21.60 20.64 -4.92
C LYS A 252 21.32 19.22 -4.44
N LEU A 253 20.39 18.54 -5.13
CA LEU A 253 20.08 17.16 -4.86
C LEU A 253 21.24 16.26 -5.33
N PRO A 254 21.70 15.32 -4.49
CA PRO A 254 22.73 14.36 -4.89
C PRO A 254 22.19 13.39 -5.93
N ILE A 255 22.93 13.20 -7.02
CA ILE A 255 22.62 12.15 -8.00
C ILE A 255 23.14 10.83 -7.43
N ALA A 256 22.30 9.81 -7.46
CA ALA A 256 22.67 8.47 -7.01
C ALA A 256 23.88 7.96 -7.81
N SER A 257 24.89 7.44 -7.12
CA SER A 257 26.09 6.85 -7.71
C SER A 257 26.31 5.43 -7.17
N LYS A 258 27.12 4.64 -7.87
CA LYS A 258 27.50 3.29 -7.38
C LYS A 258 28.23 3.33 -6.04
N ASP A 259 29.04 4.37 -5.81
CA ASP A 259 29.77 4.55 -4.55
C ASP A 259 28.85 4.75 -3.33
N ASP A 260 27.60 5.23 -3.55
CA ASP A 260 26.62 5.40 -2.50
C ASP A 260 25.97 4.07 -2.09
N GLU A 261 26.00 3.06 -2.97
CA GLU A 261 25.50 1.72 -2.67
C GLU A 261 26.40 0.97 -1.72
N ASP A 262 27.73 1.04 -1.94
CA ASP A 262 28.72 0.40 -1.06
C ASP A 262 28.59 0.93 0.38
N LYS A 263 28.36 2.22 0.56
CA LYS A 263 28.15 2.82 1.89
C LYS A 263 26.84 2.40 2.57
N TYR A 264 25.79 2.18 1.79
CA TYR A 264 24.52 1.70 2.33
C TYR A 264 24.63 0.24 2.76
N MET A 265 25.33 -0.58 1.97
CA MET A 265 25.59 -1.99 2.29
C MET A 265 26.46 -2.15 3.53
N GLU A 266 27.46 -1.27 3.75
CA GLU A 266 28.27 -1.25 4.97
C GLU A 266 27.46 -0.86 6.22
N SER A 267 26.35 -0.13 6.07
CA SER A 267 25.49 0.31 7.18
C SER A 267 24.33 -0.64 7.50
N ALA A 268 24.09 -1.66 6.68
CA ALA A 268 23.04 -2.64 6.93
C ALA A 268 23.49 -3.63 8.01
N GLU A 269 22.69 -3.80 9.07
CA GLU A 269 23.02 -4.71 10.18
C GLU A 269 23.02 -6.19 9.77
N ASP A 270 22.40 -6.54 8.65
CA ASP A 270 22.41 -7.89 8.07
C ASP A 270 22.64 -7.84 6.55
N PRO A 271 23.84 -8.27 6.08
CA PRO A 271 24.17 -8.30 4.65
C PRO A 271 23.31 -9.28 3.83
N GLU A 272 22.66 -10.27 4.46
CA GLU A 272 21.74 -11.20 3.80
C GLU A 272 20.34 -10.60 3.58
N GLU A 273 19.97 -9.57 4.33
CA GLU A 273 18.76 -8.77 4.10
C GLU A 273 18.97 -7.62 3.10
N ALA A 274 20.19 -7.25 2.83
CA ALA A 274 20.49 -6.32 1.76
C ALA A 274 20.09 -6.96 0.43
N LEU A 275 19.06 -6.42 -0.19
CA LEU A 275 18.54 -6.91 -1.46
C LEU A 275 19.71 -7.05 -2.46
N GLU A 276 19.92 -8.26 -2.98
CA GLU A 276 20.94 -8.54 -4.01
C GLU A 276 20.73 -7.75 -5.32
N ASP A 277 19.74 -6.87 -5.37
CA ASP A 277 19.39 -6.10 -6.55
C ASP A 277 19.91 -4.67 -6.42
N ASP A 278 20.96 -4.38 -7.19
CA ASP A 278 21.43 -3.00 -7.45
C ASP A 278 20.28 -2.13 -7.93
N VAL A 279 19.79 -1.21 -7.10
CA VAL A 279 18.68 -0.30 -7.45
C VAL A 279 19.26 0.99 -8.06
N ASP A 280 19.84 0.88 -9.23
CA ASP A 280 20.42 2.05 -9.92
C ASP A 280 19.38 2.84 -10.72
N TYR A 281 18.33 2.17 -11.25
CA TYR A 281 17.40 2.76 -12.20
C TYR A 281 15.99 2.17 -12.04
N PRO A 282 14.95 2.81 -12.59
CA PRO A 282 13.57 2.32 -12.53
C PRO A 282 13.37 0.86 -12.94
N SER A 283 14.25 0.32 -13.80
CA SER A 283 14.24 -1.11 -14.19
C SER A 283 14.50 -2.06 -13.03
N ASN A 284 15.25 -1.66 -12.03
CA ASN A 284 15.55 -2.46 -10.84
C ASN A 284 14.55 -2.26 -9.70
N LEU A 285 13.61 -1.32 -9.85
CA LEU A 285 12.52 -1.18 -8.91
C LEU A 285 11.58 -2.38 -8.96
N ASP A 286 10.90 -2.62 -7.86
CA ASP A 286 9.76 -3.52 -7.81
C ASP A 286 8.81 -3.30 -9.00
N PRO A 287 8.30 -4.36 -9.65
CA PRO A 287 7.41 -4.24 -10.81
C PRO A 287 6.18 -3.35 -10.57
N ILE A 288 5.68 -3.33 -9.33
CA ILE A 288 4.55 -2.48 -8.94
C ILE A 288 4.95 -1.00 -8.98
N LEU A 289 6.12 -0.66 -8.43
CA LEU A 289 6.65 0.70 -8.47
C LEU A 289 6.93 1.16 -9.91
N ARG A 290 7.46 0.29 -10.76
CA ARG A 290 7.66 0.60 -12.19
C ARG A 290 6.34 0.92 -12.88
N GLU A 291 5.32 0.09 -12.68
CA GLU A 291 4.00 0.34 -13.27
C GLU A 291 3.38 1.62 -12.70
N ALA A 292 3.52 1.90 -11.40
CA ALA A 292 3.09 3.15 -10.80
C ALA A 292 3.73 4.37 -11.46
N LEU A 293 5.03 4.34 -11.75
CA LEU A 293 5.72 5.42 -12.47
C LEU A 293 5.15 5.59 -13.90
N HIS A 294 4.85 4.51 -14.59
CA HIS A 294 4.19 4.58 -15.91
C HIS A 294 2.80 5.19 -15.81
N ILE A 295 2.02 4.86 -14.80
CA ILE A 295 0.70 5.48 -14.57
C ILE A 295 0.84 6.98 -14.29
N VAL A 296 1.82 7.39 -13.46
CA VAL A 296 2.09 8.84 -13.24
C VAL A 296 2.40 9.55 -14.55
N ARG A 297 3.24 8.97 -15.39
CA ARG A 297 3.55 9.52 -16.71
C ARG A 297 2.31 9.64 -17.59
N ASP A 298 1.49 8.60 -17.63
CA ASP A 298 0.21 8.64 -18.37
C ASP A 298 -0.73 9.72 -17.83
N MET A 299 -0.78 9.94 -16.51
CA MET A 299 -1.55 11.04 -15.91
C MET A 299 -1.04 12.41 -16.36
N MET A 300 0.26 12.57 -16.61
CA MET A 300 0.84 13.81 -17.12
C MET A 300 0.50 14.01 -18.60
N ASP A 301 0.49 12.94 -19.39
CA ASP A 301 0.18 12.98 -20.82
C ASP A 301 -1.32 13.24 -21.10
N LEU A 302 -2.20 12.87 -20.17
CA LEU A 302 -3.66 12.99 -20.30
C LEU A 302 -4.25 14.26 -19.64
N ARG A 303 -3.39 15.19 -19.24
CA ARG A 303 -3.79 16.46 -18.61
C ARG A 303 -4.52 17.41 -19.56
#